data_42f1862a10c8511e2f44590a660be23c
#
_entry.id   42f1862a10c8511e2f44590a660be23c
#
_cell.length_a   1.000
_cell.length_b   1.000
_cell.length_c   1.000
_cell.angle_alpha   90.00
_cell.angle_beta   90.00
_cell.angle_gamma   90.00
#
_symmetry.space_group_name_H-M   'P 1'
#
loop_
_entity.id
_entity.type
_entity.pdbx_description
1 polymer ?
#
loop_
_entity_poly.entity_id
_entity_poly.type
_entity_poly.pdbx_seq_one_letter_code
_entity_poly.pdbx_strand_id
1 'polypeptide(L)'
;MISHLSHQNTKASTGHLLALFTILIWGTTFVSTKVLLIEITPVEILFFRFLIGYLVLLLIYPRSLRIASFREEWLFIGAGICGVTLYFLIENVALVYTTASNVGVIVSIAPFFTAVLAHFFLDGEKLTHRFIIGFGIALSGIILIALNGSFILQLNPLGDLLAFIAPAVWAIYSVLMRKIGELRYHTIGATRKVFFYGLIFMLPALFLFEFNWDLGRFTNLANLSNILYLGLGASALCFVTWNRAVNLLGAIKTSVYIYLVPVITVVSSALILQERITWVIILGAFLTLLGSYISERKR
;
A
#
# COMPACT_ATOMS: atom_id res chain seq x y z
N MET A 1 12.44 -18.49 30.36
CA MET A 1 11.44 -17.41 30.33
C MET A 1 12.00 -16.10 29.76
N ILE A 2 13.18 -15.62 30.22
CA ILE A 2 13.82 -14.39 29.73
C ILE A 2 14.22 -14.48 28.25
N SER A 3 14.74 -15.60 27.75
CA SER A 3 15.12 -15.79 26.35
C SER A 3 13.92 -15.77 25.37
N HIS A 4 12.76 -16.26 25.80
CA HIS A 4 11.53 -16.21 25.00
C HIS A 4 10.98 -14.77 24.86
N LEU A 5 11.06 -13.97 25.92
CA LEU A 5 10.63 -12.56 25.92
C LEU A 5 11.55 -11.70 25.05
N SER A 6 12.87 -11.93 25.10
CA SER A 6 13.82 -11.20 24.24
C SER A 6 13.60 -11.52 22.75
N HIS A 7 13.32 -12.76 22.43
CA HIS A 7 13.08 -13.19 21.03
C HIS A 7 11.74 -12.67 20.46
N GLN A 8 10.70 -12.54 21.29
CA GLN A 8 9.43 -11.92 20.89
C GLN A 8 9.57 -10.40 20.69
N ASN A 9 10.32 -9.71 21.56
CA ASN A 9 10.57 -8.28 21.41
C ASN A 9 11.39 -7.97 20.14
N THR A 10 12.39 -8.78 19.82
CA THR A 10 13.20 -8.61 18.59
C THR A 10 12.35 -8.80 17.33
N LYS A 11 11.44 -9.78 17.30
CA LYS A 11 10.52 -9.99 16.17
C LYS A 11 9.55 -8.83 15.98
N ALA A 12 9.00 -8.30 17.06
CA ALA A 12 8.10 -7.16 17.00
C ALA A 12 8.84 -5.91 16.50
N SER A 13 10.02 -5.60 17.04
CA SER A 13 10.85 -4.47 16.60
C SER A 13 11.18 -4.57 15.10
N THR A 14 11.56 -5.76 14.62
CA THR A 14 11.79 -5.99 13.18
C THR A 14 10.53 -5.70 12.36
N GLY A 15 9.36 -6.14 12.81
CA GLY A 15 8.09 -5.88 12.12
C GLY A 15 7.79 -4.38 11.99
N HIS A 16 7.99 -3.61 13.07
CA HIS A 16 7.80 -2.16 13.08
C HIS A 16 8.77 -1.44 12.13
N LEU A 17 10.05 -1.83 12.13
CA LEU A 17 11.06 -1.27 11.21
C LEU A 17 10.71 -1.55 9.75
N LEU A 18 10.28 -2.78 9.42
CA LEU A 18 9.89 -3.15 8.06
C LEU A 18 8.65 -2.39 7.60
N ALA A 19 7.65 -2.22 8.47
CA ALA A 19 6.45 -1.45 8.16
C ALA A 19 6.81 0.02 7.89
N LEU A 20 7.58 0.66 8.80
CA LEU A 20 8.02 2.05 8.64
C LEU A 20 8.83 2.25 7.36
N PHE A 21 9.81 1.37 7.10
CA PHE A 21 10.61 1.40 5.87
C PHE A 21 9.73 1.35 4.62
N THR A 22 8.76 0.44 4.59
CA THR A 22 7.83 0.31 3.47
C THR A 22 7.04 1.58 3.24
N ILE A 23 6.50 2.17 4.31
CA ILE A 23 5.66 3.37 4.22
C ILE A 23 6.46 4.60 3.79
N LEU A 24 7.72 4.72 4.19
CA LEU A 24 8.61 5.79 3.70
C LEU A 24 8.75 5.76 2.17
N ILE A 25 8.85 4.56 1.58
CA ILE A 25 8.89 4.41 0.12
C ILE A 25 7.50 4.64 -0.49
N TRP A 26 6.44 4.01 0.04
CA TRP A 26 5.11 4.13 -0.52
C TRP A 26 4.55 5.54 -0.46
N GLY A 27 4.88 6.34 0.56
CA GLY A 27 4.48 7.74 0.65
C GLY A 27 4.99 8.63 -0.48
N THR A 28 6.03 8.22 -1.21
CA THR A 28 6.58 8.95 -2.36
C THR A 28 6.11 8.40 -3.73
N THR A 29 5.44 7.24 -3.76
CA THR A 29 5.03 6.59 -5.02
C THR A 29 3.97 7.36 -5.81
N PHE A 30 3.10 8.12 -5.12
CA PHE A 30 2.10 8.96 -5.78
C PHE A 30 2.72 9.99 -6.72
N VAL A 31 3.84 10.61 -6.30
CA VAL A 31 4.61 11.56 -7.14
C VAL A 31 5.17 10.83 -8.36
N SER A 32 5.84 9.69 -8.17
CA SER A 32 6.38 8.89 -9.28
C SER A 32 5.30 8.44 -10.26
N THR A 33 4.15 8.02 -9.77
CA THR A 33 3.01 7.62 -10.61
C THR A 33 2.48 8.82 -11.39
N LYS A 34 2.34 9.99 -10.77
CA LYS A 34 1.89 11.22 -11.47
C LYS A 34 2.85 11.64 -12.58
N VAL A 35 4.16 11.52 -12.38
CA VAL A 35 5.14 11.80 -13.43
C VAL A 35 4.97 10.84 -14.61
N LEU A 36 4.79 9.55 -14.35
CA LEU A 36 4.58 8.55 -15.41
C LEU A 36 3.26 8.75 -16.16
N LEU A 37 2.19 9.18 -15.47
CA LEU A 37 0.86 9.40 -16.09
C LEU A 37 0.83 10.53 -17.14
N ILE A 38 1.91 11.28 -17.31
CA ILE A 38 2.04 12.26 -18.39
C ILE A 38 2.13 11.57 -19.76
N GLU A 39 2.82 10.43 -19.85
CA GLU A 39 3.10 9.74 -21.11
C GLU A 39 2.66 8.26 -21.11
N ILE A 40 2.37 7.70 -19.94
CA ILE A 40 2.13 6.26 -19.74
C ILE A 40 0.78 6.09 -19.05
N THR A 41 -0.05 5.20 -19.57
CA THR A 41 -1.40 4.98 -19.02
C THR A 41 -1.38 4.26 -17.66
N PRO A 42 -2.45 4.38 -16.85
CA PRO A 42 -2.56 3.69 -15.57
C PRO A 42 -2.28 2.19 -15.63
N VAL A 43 -2.80 1.52 -16.68
CA VAL A 43 -2.66 0.08 -16.87
C VAL A 43 -1.23 -0.31 -17.27
N GLU A 44 -0.57 0.51 -18.08
CA GLU A 44 0.83 0.29 -18.47
C GLU A 44 1.77 0.43 -17.27
N ILE A 45 1.59 1.48 -16.46
CA ILE A 45 2.35 1.67 -15.22
C ILE A 45 2.17 0.43 -14.33
N LEU A 46 0.93 0.00 -14.15
CA LEU A 46 0.58 -1.16 -13.34
C LEU A 46 1.27 -2.43 -13.86
N PHE A 47 1.18 -2.69 -15.15
CA PHE A 47 1.77 -3.88 -15.76
C PHE A 47 3.30 -3.88 -15.63
N PHE A 48 3.98 -2.82 -16.05
CA PHE A 48 5.44 -2.76 -16.03
C PHE A 48 6.01 -2.81 -14.62
N ARG A 49 5.42 -2.10 -13.66
CA ARG A 49 5.93 -2.13 -12.27
C ARG A 49 5.83 -3.52 -11.64
N PHE A 50 4.71 -4.24 -11.86
CA PHE A 50 4.56 -5.58 -11.29
C PHE A 50 5.28 -6.65 -12.08
N LEU A 51 5.46 -6.48 -13.40
CA LEU A 51 6.32 -7.36 -14.21
C LEU A 51 7.78 -7.27 -13.75
N ILE A 52 8.32 -6.05 -13.58
CA ILE A 52 9.66 -5.83 -13.04
C ILE A 52 9.77 -6.45 -11.64
N GLY A 53 8.79 -6.17 -10.76
CA GLY A 53 8.74 -6.74 -9.42
C GLY A 53 8.73 -8.27 -9.42
N TYR A 54 7.91 -8.89 -10.27
CA TYR A 54 7.85 -10.34 -10.41
C TYR A 54 9.18 -10.94 -10.88
N LEU A 55 9.80 -10.37 -11.92
CA LEU A 55 11.06 -10.85 -12.46
C LEU A 55 12.18 -10.77 -11.43
N VAL A 56 12.26 -9.67 -10.68
CA VAL A 56 13.24 -9.53 -9.59
C VAL A 56 13.02 -10.57 -8.49
N LEU A 57 11.78 -10.77 -8.05
CA LEU A 57 11.48 -11.79 -7.04
C LEU A 57 11.74 -13.21 -7.57
N LEU A 58 11.56 -13.45 -8.87
CA LEU A 58 11.90 -14.71 -9.52
C LEU A 58 13.42 -14.95 -9.53
N LEU A 59 14.21 -13.92 -9.79
CA LEU A 59 15.69 -14.00 -9.76
C LEU A 59 16.22 -14.23 -8.34
N ILE A 60 15.66 -13.52 -7.35
CA ILE A 60 16.08 -13.65 -5.94
C ILE A 60 15.69 -15.01 -5.35
N TYR A 61 14.50 -15.50 -5.69
CA TYR A 61 13.99 -16.76 -5.17
C TYR A 61 13.37 -17.61 -6.30
N PRO A 62 14.18 -18.31 -7.12
CA PRO A 62 13.71 -19.06 -8.31
C PRO A 62 12.92 -20.33 -7.97
N ARG A 63 12.98 -20.79 -6.71
CA ARG A 63 12.34 -22.04 -6.28
C ARG A 63 10.82 -21.96 -6.41
N SER A 64 10.20 -22.96 -7.04
CA SER A 64 8.75 -23.06 -7.11
C SER A 64 8.13 -23.24 -5.72
N LEU A 65 7.08 -22.49 -5.43
CA LEU A 65 6.32 -22.63 -4.19
C LEU A 65 5.31 -23.78 -4.39
N ARG A 66 5.54 -24.91 -3.74
CA ARG A 66 4.60 -26.04 -3.74
C ARG A 66 3.49 -25.73 -2.74
N ILE A 67 2.26 -25.63 -3.23
CA ILE A 67 1.06 -25.40 -2.42
C ILE A 67 0.47 -26.74 -2.01
N ALA A 68 0.07 -26.84 -0.75
CA ALA A 68 -0.40 -28.11 -0.20
C ALA A 68 -1.82 -28.48 -0.65
N SER A 69 -2.67 -27.47 -0.91
CA SER A 69 -4.07 -27.71 -1.25
C SER A 69 -4.64 -26.64 -2.20
N PHE A 70 -5.69 -27.00 -2.94
CA PHE A 70 -6.41 -26.06 -3.80
C PHE A 70 -7.07 -24.90 -3.01
N ARG A 71 -7.43 -25.16 -1.75
CA ARG A 71 -7.96 -24.11 -0.86
C ARG A 71 -6.93 -23.02 -0.55
N GLU A 72 -5.68 -23.42 -0.38
CA GLU A 72 -4.58 -22.45 -0.18
C GLU A 72 -4.30 -21.67 -1.46
N GLU A 73 -4.40 -22.33 -2.63
CA GLU A 73 -4.21 -21.67 -3.93
C GLU A 73 -5.18 -20.49 -4.11
N TRP A 74 -6.45 -20.63 -3.70
CA TRP A 74 -7.44 -19.54 -3.74
C TRP A 74 -7.03 -18.33 -2.91
N LEU A 75 -6.28 -18.50 -1.81
CA LEU A 75 -5.75 -17.37 -1.04
C LEU A 75 -4.76 -16.56 -1.86
N PHE A 76 -3.88 -17.22 -2.63
CA PHE A 76 -2.92 -16.55 -3.50
C PHE A 76 -3.59 -15.87 -4.69
N ILE A 77 -4.57 -16.53 -5.29
CA ILE A 77 -5.38 -15.96 -6.38
C ILE A 77 -6.08 -14.70 -5.90
N GLY A 78 -6.81 -14.77 -4.78
CA GLY A 78 -7.52 -13.63 -4.20
C GLY A 78 -6.56 -12.49 -3.82
N ALA A 79 -5.40 -12.81 -3.23
CA ALA A 79 -4.39 -11.83 -2.91
C ALA A 79 -3.81 -11.16 -4.16
N GLY A 80 -3.61 -11.90 -5.26
CA GLY A 80 -3.16 -11.36 -6.54
C GLY A 80 -4.18 -10.41 -7.17
N ILE A 81 -5.45 -10.84 -7.20
CA ILE A 81 -6.55 -10.01 -7.72
C ILE A 81 -6.69 -8.74 -6.90
N CYS A 82 -6.79 -8.84 -5.57
CA CYS A 82 -7.06 -7.68 -4.71
C CYS A 82 -5.83 -6.77 -4.55
N GLY A 83 -4.65 -7.34 -4.25
CA GLY A 83 -3.48 -6.55 -3.85
C GLY A 83 -2.62 -6.08 -5.03
N VAL A 84 -2.78 -6.67 -6.22
CA VAL A 84 -1.97 -6.32 -7.40
C VAL A 84 -2.86 -5.72 -8.48
N THR A 85 -3.91 -6.40 -8.89
CA THR A 85 -4.72 -5.97 -10.04
C THR A 85 -5.71 -4.88 -9.64
N LEU A 86 -6.70 -5.22 -8.79
CA LEU A 86 -7.83 -4.32 -8.54
C LEU A 86 -7.43 -3.07 -7.76
N TYR A 87 -6.69 -3.21 -6.66
CA TYR A 87 -6.30 -2.06 -5.85
C TYR A 87 -5.58 -1.01 -6.70
N PHE A 88 -4.50 -1.40 -7.37
CA PHE A 88 -3.69 -0.44 -8.14
C PHE A 88 -4.36 0.04 -9.43
N LEU A 89 -5.18 -0.79 -10.08
CA LEU A 89 -5.95 -0.33 -11.23
C LEU A 89 -6.93 0.77 -10.81
N ILE A 90 -7.69 0.54 -9.74
CA ILE A 90 -8.66 1.50 -9.21
C ILE A 90 -7.93 2.78 -8.73
N GLU A 91 -6.81 2.65 -7.99
CA GLU A 91 -6.02 3.77 -7.51
C GLU A 91 -5.40 4.59 -8.64
N ASN A 92 -4.77 3.94 -9.62
CA ASN A 92 -4.16 4.64 -10.75
C ASN A 92 -5.23 5.34 -11.62
N VAL A 93 -6.40 4.72 -11.81
CA VAL A 93 -7.53 5.36 -12.51
C VAL A 93 -8.06 6.54 -11.68
N ALA A 94 -8.18 6.41 -10.36
CA ALA A 94 -8.57 7.53 -9.51
C ALA A 94 -7.62 8.72 -9.67
N LEU A 95 -6.30 8.48 -9.75
CA LEU A 95 -5.28 9.52 -9.97
C LEU A 95 -5.42 10.25 -11.31
N VAL A 96 -6.09 9.69 -12.30
CA VAL A 96 -6.41 10.41 -13.56
C VAL A 96 -7.45 11.50 -13.29
N TYR A 97 -8.47 11.19 -12.49
CA TYR A 97 -9.63 12.05 -12.25
C TYR A 97 -9.46 13.02 -11.09
N THR A 98 -8.61 12.71 -10.10
CA THR A 98 -8.43 13.56 -8.91
C THR A 98 -6.95 13.77 -8.57
N THR A 99 -6.66 14.62 -7.58
CA THR A 99 -5.28 14.95 -7.21
C THR A 99 -4.61 13.84 -6.40
N ALA A 100 -3.28 13.76 -6.44
CA ALA A 100 -2.51 12.84 -5.62
C ALA A 100 -2.79 13.04 -4.11
N SER A 101 -2.97 14.30 -3.69
CA SER A 101 -3.32 14.64 -2.30
C SER A 101 -4.67 14.06 -1.90
N ASN A 102 -5.72 14.19 -2.74
CA ASN A 102 -7.04 13.62 -2.45
C ASN A 102 -6.99 12.09 -2.36
N VAL A 103 -6.33 11.43 -3.32
CA VAL A 103 -6.16 9.97 -3.30
C VAL A 103 -5.41 9.54 -2.03
N GLY A 104 -4.29 10.19 -1.70
CA GLY A 104 -3.49 9.87 -0.51
C GLY A 104 -4.28 10.00 0.79
N VAL A 105 -5.16 11.03 0.88
CA VAL A 105 -6.07 11.22 2.02
C VAL A 105 -7.10 10.11 2.10
N ILE A 106 -7.82 9.84 1.01
CA ILE A 106 -8.91 8.87 1.00
C ILE A 106 -8.36 7.45 1.22
N VAL A 107 -7.23 7.09 0.61
CA VAL A 107 -6.57 5.78 0.81
C VAL A 107 -6.12 5.58 2.25
N SER A 108 -5.87 6.64 3.01
CA SER A 108 -5.54 6.55 4.43
C SER A 108 -6.66 6.01 5.32
N ILE A 109 -7.87 5.76 4.78
CA ILE A 109 -8.93 5.01 5.47
C ILE A 109 -8.67 3.49 5.48
N ALA A 110 -7.67 2.99 4.74
CA ALA A 110 -7.34 1.57 4.63
C ALA A 110 -7.16 0.84 5.98
N PRO A 111 -6.54 1.43 7.02
CA PRO A 111 -6.45 0.80 8.33
C PRO A 111 -7.80 0.50 8.95
N PHE A 112 -8.81 1.36 8.74
CA PHE A 112 -10.16 1.13 9.22
C PHE A 112 -10.78 -0.10 8.56
N PHE A 113 -10.77 -0.18 7.23
CA PHE A 113 -11.27 -1.35 6.52
C PHE A 113 -10.51 -2.62 6.89
N THR A 114 -9.17 -2.52 7.01
CA THR A 114 -8.33 -3.66 7.42
C THR A 114 -8.70 -4.13 8.82
N ALA A 115 -8.90 -3.22 9.76
CA ALA A 115 -9.25 -3.58 11.13
C ALA A 115 -10.64 -4.21 11.23
N VAL A 116 -11.61 -3.69 10.47
CA VAL A 116 -12.97 -4.28 10.39
C VAL A 116 -12.90 -5.70 9.82
N LEU A 117 -12.26 -5.88 8.66
CA LEU A 117 -12.16 -7.21 8.05
C LEU A 117 -11.32 -8.17 8.90
N ALA A 118 -10.21 -7.73 9.47
CA ALA A 118 -9.38 -8.56 10.33
C ALA A 118 -10.13 -9.03 11.57
N HIS A 119 -10.96 -8.16 12.16
CA HIS A 119 -11.78 -8.51 13.31
C HIS A 119 -12.73 -9.69 13.05
N PHE A 120 -13.31 -9.75 11.84
CA PHE A 120 -14.27 -10.80 11.48
C PHE A 120 -13.62 -12.05 10.88
N PHE A 121 -12.46 -11.91 10.21
CA PHE A 121 -11.87 -12.98 9.40
C PHE A 121 -10.54 -13.53 9.92
N LEU A 122 -9.95 -12.92 10.98
CA LEU A 122 -8.68 -13.34 11.55
C LEU A 122 -8.79 -13.61 13.05
N ASP A 123 -8.24 -14.75 13.47
CA ASP A 123 -8.18 -15.09 14.88
C ASP A 123 -7.13 -14.22 15.61
N GLY A 124 -7.52 -13.72 16.79
CA GLY A 124 -6.62 -12.91 17.64
C GLY A 124 -6.45 -11.44 17.24
N GLU A 125 -7.04 -10.99 16.12
CA GLU A 125 -7.06 -9.59 15.71
C GLU A 125 -8.41 -8.96 16.03
N LYS A 126 -8.47 -8.12 17.08
CA LYS A 126 -9.72 -7.50 17.54
C LYS A 126 -9.65 -5.98 17.46
N LEU A 127 -10.74 -5.39 17.01
CA LEU A 127 -10.97 -3.95 17.13
C LEU A 127 -10.97 -3.54 18.61
N THR A 128 -10.23 -2.48 18.92
CA THR A 128 -10.18 -1.91 20.27
C THR A 128 -10.75 -0.49 20.27
N HIS A 129 -11.32 -0.04 21.40
CA HIS A 129 -11.76 1.36 21.52
C HIS A 129 -10.65 2.35 21.24
N ARG A 130 -9.41 2.03 21.61
CA ARG A 130 -8.24 2.88 21.32
C ARG A 130 -7.98 3.00 19.83
N PHE A 131 -8.14 1.89 19.08
CA PHE A 131 -8.05 1.94 17.62
C PHE A 131 -9.07 2.90 17.02
N ILE A 132 -10.35 2.83 17.47
CA ILE A 132 -11.42 3.71 16.97
C ILE A 132 -11.13 5.18 17.29
N ILE A 133 -10.73 5.48 18.53
CA ILE A 133 -10.38 6.85 18.93
C ILE A 133 -9.18 7.35 18.12
N GLY A 134 -8.11 6.55 18.05
CA GLY A 134 -6.92 6.89 17.28
C GLY A 134 -7.20 7.08 15.79
N PHE A 135 -8.07 6.24 15.19
CA PHE A 135 -8.54 6.42 13.82
C PHE A 135 -9.26 7.77 13.63
N GLY A 136 -10.18 8.13 14.53
CA GLY A 136 -10.88 9.43 14.44
C GLY A 136 -9.92 10.62 14.52
N ILE A 137 -8.93 10.58 15.40
CA ILE A 137 -7.90 11.61 15.53
C ILE A 137 -7.02 11.65 14.28
N ALA A 138 -6.54 10.49 13.80
CA ALA A 138 -5.72 10.42 12.59
C ALA A 138 -6.48 10.95 11.37
N LEU A 139 -7.73 10.54 11.18
CA LEU A 139 -8.58 10.99 10.09
C LEU A 139 -8.80 12.51 10.11
N SER A 140 -9.02 13.09 11.28
CA SER A 140 -9.12 14.55 11.42
C SER A 140 -7.83 15.26 10.97
N GLY A 141 -6.68 14.71 11.36
CA GLY A 141 -5.37 15.22 10.91
C GLY A 141 -5.18 15.10 9.39
N ILE A 142 -5.55 13.97 8.80
CA ILE A 142 -5.47 13.72 7.37
C ILE A 142 -6.36 14.70 6.58
N ILE A 143 -7.58 14.96 7.07
CA ILE A 143 -8.49 15.94 6.47
C ILE A 143 -7.88 17.37 6.52
N LEU A 144 -7.25 17.74 7.64
CA LEU A 144 -6.57 19.05 7.72
C LEU A 144 -5.41 19.17 6.72
N ILE A 145 -4.62 18.10 6.54
CA ILE A 145 -3.57 18.06 5.51
C ILE A 145 -4.17 18.27 4.12
N ALA A 146 -5.27 17.57 3.80
CA ALA A 146 -5.93 17.69 2.50
C ALA A 146 -6.47 19.09 2.22
N LEU A 147 -7.06 19.71 3.21
CA LEU A 147 -7.61 21.07 3.07
C LEU A 147 -6.52 22.11 2.88
N ASN A 148 -5.30 21.89 3.38
CA ASN A 148 -4.13 22.79 3.24
C ASN A 148 -4.48 24.27 3.37
N GLY A 149 -5.41 24.64 4.26
CA GLY A 149 -5.86 26.01 4.45
C GLY A 149 -6.78 26.56 3.36
N SER A 150 -7.10 25.78 2.33
CA SER A 150 -8.13 26.11 1.34
C SER A 150 -9.38 25.28 1.59
N PHE A 151 -10.51 25.92 1.85
CA PHE A 151 -11.80 25.22 2.02
C PHE A 151 -12.42 24.77 0.69
N ILE A 152 -11.67 24.83 -0.40
CA ILE A 152 -12.14 24.40 -1.73
C ILE A 152 -11.71 22.95 -1.93
N LEU A 153 -12.58 22.03 -1.52
CA LEU A 153 -12.51 20.62 -1.94
C LEU A 153 -12.83 20.58 -3.45
N GLN A 154 -11.82 20.36 -4.27
CA GLN A 154 -12.03 20.03 -5.68
C GLN A 154 -12.53 18.57 -5.73
N LEU A 155 -13.81 18.38 -5.44
CA LEU A 155 -14.45 17.06 -5.49
C LEU A 155 -14.59 16.62 -6.94
N ASN A 156 -14.01 15.48 -7.27
CA ASN A 156 -14.34 14.74 -8.48
C ASN A 156 -15.07 13.44 -8.04
N PRO A 157 -16.41 13.36 -8.15
CA PRO A 157 -17.18 12.26 -7.58
C PRO A 157 -16.71 10.89 -8.04
N LEU A 158 -16.28 10.74 -9.30
CA LEU A 158 -15.79 9.47 -9.83
C LEU A 158 -14.40 9.13 -9.27
N GLY A 159 -13.47 10.08 -9.32
CA GLY A 159 -12.12 9.90 -8.79
C GLY A 159 -12.12 9.60 -7.30
N ASP A 160 -12.91 10.33 -6.53
CA ASP A 160 -13.00 10.19 -5.08
C ASP A 160 -13.69 8.87 -4.67
N LEU A 161 -14.72 8.44 -5.44
CA LEU A 161 -15.36 7.13 -5.23
C LEU A 161 -14.37 5.98 -5.50
N LEU A 162 -13.61 6.05 -6.58
CA LEU A 162 -12.60 5.06 -6.89
C LEU A 162 -11.52 5.03 -5.79
N ALA A 163 -11.04 6.20 -5.35
CA ALA A 163 -10.09 6.31 -4.26
C ALA A 163 -10.63 5.73 -2.94
N PHE A 164 -11.95 5.76 -2.70
CA PHE A 164 -12.60 5.16 -1.53
C PHE A 164 -12.74 3.63 -1.63
N ILE A 165 -12.96 3.09 -2.84
CA ILE A 165 -13.08 1.64 -3.06
C ILE A 165 -11.70 0.96 -2.95
N ALA A 166 -10.64 1.58 -3.43
CA ALA A 166 -9.30 1.01 -3.44
C ALA A 166 -8.84 0.51 -2.04
N PRO A 167 -8.92 1.28 -0.94
CA PRO A 167 -8.52 0.82 0.39
C PRO A 167 -9.36 -0.33 0.94
N ALA A 168 -10.62 -0.47 0.53
CA ALA A 168 -11.43 -1.64 0.90
C ALA A 168 -10.90 -2.92 0.23
N VAL A 169 -10.50 -2.83 -1.04
CA VAL A 169 -9.84 -3.93 -1.77
C VAL A 169 -8.47 -4.26 -1.15
N TRP A 170 -7.69 -3.24 -0.76
CA TRP A 170 -6.43 -3.43 -0.04
C TRP A 170 -6.61 -4.15 1.29
N ALA A 171 -7.70 -3.87 2.00
CA ALA A 171 -8.00 -4.53 3.27
C ALA A 171 -8.25 -6.04 3.08
N ILE A 172 -8.93 -6.44 2.00
CA ILE A 172 -9.08 -7.86 1.64
C ILE A 172 -7.70 -8.50 1.39
N TYR A 173 -6.84 -7.84 0.60
CA TYR A 173 -5.47 -8.29 0.40
C TYR A 173 -4.71 -8.49 1.71
N SER A 174 -4.79 -7.53 2.63
CA SER A 174 -4.10 -7.57 3.92
C SER A 174 -4.52 -8.78 4.76
N VAL A 175 -5.83 -9.09 4.79
CA VAL A 175 -6.37 -10.27 5.48
C VAL A 175 -5.90 -11.56 4.81
N LEU A 176 -5.93 -11.64 3.48
CA LEU A 176 -5.45 -12.80 2.74
C LEU A 176 -3.95 -13.03 2.97
N MET A 177 -3.13 -11.98 2.96
CA MET A 177 -1.70 -12.09 3.22
C MET A 177 -1.40 -12.50 4.65
N ARG A 178 -2.23 -12.11 5.63
CA ARG A 178 -2.11 -12.61 7.00
C ARG A 178 -2.38 -14.11 7.07
N LYS A 179 -3.46 -14.60 6.42
CA LYS A 179 -3.77 -16.03 6.33
C LYS A 179 -2.65 -16.82 5.61
N ILE A 180 -2.12 -16.30 4.51
CA ILE A 180 -0.97 -16.90 3.81
C ILE A 180 0.25 -16.98 4.73
N GLY A 181 0.48 -15.95 5.56
CA GLY A 181 1.57 -15.91 6.53
C GLY A 181 1.48 -17.02 7.60
N GLU A 182 0.28 -17.40 8.00
CA GLU A 182 0.02 -18.50 8.95
C GLU A 182 0.40 -19.87 8.39
N LEU A 183 0.37 -20.03 7.07
CA LEU A 183 0.81 -21.23 6.36
C LEU A 183 2.35 -21.41 6.34
N ARG A 184 3.09 -20.41 6.85
CA ARG A 184 4.57 -20.42 6.99
C ARG A 184 5.34 -20.60 5.68
N TYR A 185 4.77 -20.23 4.55
CA TYR A 185 5.50 -20.17 3.29
C TYR A 185 6.61 -19.12 3.31
N HIS A 186 7.64 -19.34 2.48
CA HIS A 186 8.71 -18.35 2.34
C HIS A 186 8.16 -17.03 1.78
N THR A 187 8.36 -15.92 2.49
CA THR A 187 7.71 -14.62 2.19
C THR A 187 7.95 -14.16 0.76
N ILE A 188 9.20 -14.26 0.24
CA ILE A 188 9.52 -13.87 -1.14
C ILE A 188 8.79 -14.77 -2.13
N GLY A 189 8.78 -16.09 -1.91
CA GLY A 189 8.06 -17.04 -2.76
C GLY A 189 6.56 -16.78 -2.77
N ALA A 190 5.97 -16.50 -1.61
CA ALA A 190 4.55 -16.15 -1.47
C ALA A 190 4.23 -14.84 -2.21
N THR A 191 5.01 -13.77 -2.00
CA THR A 191 4.83 -12.48 -2.69
C THR A 191 4.97 -12.64 -4.21
N ARG A 192 5.97 -13.40 -4.69
CA ARG A 192 6.13 -13.70 -6.10
C ARG A 192 4.90 -14.41 -6.68
N LYS A 193 4.34 -15.40 -5.97
CA LYS A 193 3.15 -16.11 -6.42
C LYS A 193 1.92 -15.21 -6.47
N VAL A 194 1.77 -14.30 -5.53
CA VAL A 194 0.74 -13.24 -5.56
C VAL A 194 0.91 -12.35 -6.78
N PHE A 195 2.14 -11.92 -7.11
CA PHE A 195 2.41 -11.12 -8.30
C PHE A 195 2.11 -11.89 -9.59
N PHE A 196 2.43 -13.17 -9.64
CA PHE A 196 2.11 -14.04 -10.77
C PHE A 196 0.60 -14.05 -11.06
N TYR A 197 -0.24 -14.29 -10.04
CA TYR A 197 -1.68 -14.23 -10.21
C TYR A 197 -2.18 -12.83 -10.55
N GLY A 198 -1.63 -11.80 -9.90
CA GLY A 198 -1.96 -10.43 -10.24
C GLY A 198 -1.71 -10.09 -11.71
N LEU A 199 -0.55 -10.49 -12.25
CA LEU A 199 -0.23 -10.30 -13.66
C LEU A 199 -1.18 -11.06 -14.58
N ILE A 200 -1.56 -12.31 -14.26
CA ILE A 200 -2.54 -13.08 -15.05
C ILE A 200 -3.89 -12.38 -15.08
N PHE A 201 -4.41 -11.98 -13.91
CA PHE A 201 -5.72 -11.32 -13.84
C PHE A 201 -5.70 -9.87 -14.34
N MET A 202 -4.53 -9.30 -14.57
CA MET A 202 -4.38 -8.01 -15.23
C MET A 202 -4.47 -8.11 -16.76
N LEU A 203 -4.22 -9.29 -17.35
CA LEU A 203 -4.23 -9.45 -18.83
C LEU A 203 -5.50 -8.92 -19.49
N PRO A 204 -6.73 -9.19 -18.98
CA PRO A 204 -7.93 -8.61 -19.57
C PRO A 204 -7.93 -7.08 -19.62
N ALA A 205 -7.36 -6.42 -18.58
CA ALA A 205 -7.29 -4.97 -18.54
C ALA A 205 -6.36 -4.40 -19.64
N LEU A 206 -5.30 -5.13 -20.04
CA LEU A 206 -4.43 -4.70 -21.14
C LEU A 206 -5.19 -4.58 -22.47
N PHE A 207 -6.20 -5.43 -22.69
CA PHE A 207 -7.03 -5.39 -23.91
C PHE A 207 -8.14 -4.33 -23.81
N LEU A 208 -8.64 -4.07 -22.59
CA LEU A 208 -9.76 -3.13 -22.38
C LEU A 208 -9.32 -1.66 -22.36
N PHE A 209 -8.06 -1.36 -21.99
CA PHE A 209 -7.56 -0.02 -21.75
C PHE A 209 -6.46 0.42 -22.74
N GLU A 210 -6.50 -0.05 -23.99
CA GLU A 210 -5.60 0.37 -25.08
C GLU A 210 -4.11 0.39 -24.70
N PHE A 211 -3.59 -0.77 -24.29
CA PHE A 211 -2.19 -0.90 -23.86
C PHE A 211 -1.23 -0.64 -25.04
N ASN A 212 -0.32 0.30 -24.88
CA ASN A 212 0.70 0.62 -25.86
C ASN A 212 2.03 -0.08 -25.54
N TRP A 213 2.52 -0.90 -26.46
CA TRP A 213 3.78 -1.65 -26.33
C TRP A 213 5.02 -0.85 -26.75
N ASP A 214 4.89 0.44 -27.07
CA ASP A 214 6.05 1.26 -27.40
C ASP A 214 6.94 1.48 -26.17
N LEU A 215 8.08 0.78 -26.16
CA LEU A 215 9.10 0.89 -25.13
C LEU A 215 10.00 2.13 -25.32
N GLY A 216 9.91 2.82 -26.46
CA GLY A 216 10.67 4.04 -26.73
C GLY A 216 10.45 5.13 -25.69
N ARG A 217 9.27 5.16 -25.05
CA ARG A 217 8.96 6.09 -23.95
C ARG A 217 9.87 5.95 -22.72
N PHE A 218 10.47 4.78 -22.53
CA PHE A 218 11.43 4.52 -21.45
C PHE A 218 12.88 4.92 -21.81
N THR A 219 13.16 5.46 -22.99
CA THR A 219 14.42 6.15 -23.29
C THR A 219 14.50 7.48 -22.55
N ASN A 220 13.37 8.07 -22.17
CA ASN A 220 13.29 9.18 -21.24
C ASN A 220 13.75 8.73 -19.84
N LEU A 221 14.82 9.33 -19.33
CA LEU A 221 15.42 8.97 -18.04
C LEU A 221 14.43 9.15 -16.87
N ALA A 222 13.53 10.14 -16.95
CA ALA A 222 12.52 10.34 -15.93
C ALA A 222 11.52 9.18 -15.89
N ASN A 223 11.04 8.72 -17.05
CA ASN A 223 10.14 7.58 -17.13
C ASN A 223 10.83 6.29 -16.67
N LEU A 224 12.05 6.04 -17.15
CA LEU A 224 12.83 4.87 -16.78
C LEU A 224 13.11 4.82 -15.27
N SER A 225 13.58 5.91 -14.68
CA SER A 225 13.89 5.96 -13.25
C SER A 225 12.64 5.77 -12.38
N ASN A 226 11.52 6.38 -12.76
CA ASN A 226 10.27 6.25 -12.01
C ASN A 226 9.69 4.83 -12.12
N ILE A 227 9.68 4.21 -13.32
CA ILE A 227 9.15 2.84 -13.45
C ILE A 227 10.05 1.82 -12.74
N LEU A 228 11.37 1.98 -12.77
CA LEU A 228 12.29 1.14 -12.01
C LEU A 228 12.11 1.34 -10.51
N TYR A 229 11.94 2.57 -10.03
CA TYR A 229 11.63 2.86 -8.64
C TYR A 229 10.34 2.18 -8.19
N LEU A 230 9.26 2.28 -8.99
CA LEU A 230 8.00 1.62 -8.69
C LEU A 230 8.12 0.08 -8.74
N GLY A 231 8.86 -0.47 -9.70
CA GLY A 231 9.02 -1.92 -9.87
C GLY A 231 9.92 -2.56 -8.82
N LEU A 232 11.14 -2.03 -8.64
CA LEU A 232 12.15 -2.59 -7.74
C LEU A 232 11.86 -2.21 -6.28
N GLY A 233 11.68 -0.92 -6.01
CA GLY A 233 11.49 -0.37 -4.68
C GLY A 233 10.07 -0.62 -4.18
N ALA A 234 9.09 0.04 -4.77
CA ALA A 234 7.75 0.06 -4.25
C ALA A 234 6.97 -1.27 -4.44
N SER A 235 7.28 -2.05 -5.49
CA SER A 235 6.65 -3.35 -5.70
C SER A 235 7.50 -4.49 -5.11
N ALA A 236 8.66 -4.84 -5.66
CA ALA A 236 9.39 -6.02 -5.20
C ALA A 236 9.78 -5.92 -3.72
N LEU A 237 10.54 -4.89 -3.35
CA LEU A 237 11.08 -4.75 -2.00
C LEU A 237 9.97 -4.46 -0.98
N CYS A 238 9.11 -3.47 -1.24
CA CYS A 238 8.09 -3.05 -0.29
C CYS A 238 7.01 -4.09 -0.05
N PHE A 239 6.58 -4.85 -1.04
CA PHE A 239 5.63 -5.94 -0.80
C PHE A 239 6.22 -7.06 0.06
N VAL A 240 7.50 -7.40 -0.13
CA VAL A 240 8.16 -8.40 0.72
C VAL A 240 8.29 -7.90 2.16
N THR A 241 8.75 -6.64 2.35
CA THR A 241 8.91 -6.06 3.69
C THR A 241 7.58 -5.85 4.39
N TRP A 242 6.55 -5.39 3.66
CA TRP A 242 5.19 -5.25 4.17
C TRP A 242 4.57 -6.58 4.58
N ASN A 243 4.61 -7.58 3.69
CA ASN A 243 4.08 -8.90 3.98
C ASN A 243 4.79 -9.57 5.16
N ARG A 244 6.11 -9.33 5.28
CA ARG A 244 6.85 -9.78 6.46
C ARG A 244 6.41 -9.04 7.72
N ALA A 245 6.17 -7.74 7.67
CA ALA A 245 5.64 -6.96 8.80
C ALA A 245 4.25 -7.47 9.21
N VAL A 246 3.33 -7.69 8.26
CA VAL A 246 1.99 -8.28 8.51
C VAL A 246 2.10 -9.64 9.22
N ASN A 247 3.06 -10.48 8.81
CA ASN A 247 3.27 -11.77 9.46
C ASN A 247 3.82 -11.64 10.90
N LEU A 248 4.60 -10.62 11.18
CA LEU A 248 5.21 -10.41 12.51
C LEU A 248 4.29 -9.64 13.47
N LEU A 249 3.56 -8.65 12.99
CA LEU A 249 2.76 -7.72 13.81
C LEU A 249 1.26 -8.02 13.80
N GLY A 250 0.77 -8.67 12.74
CA GLY A 250 -0.65 -8.78 12.40
C GLY A 250 -1.10 -7.69 11.43
N ALA A 251 -2.28 -7.89 10.82
CA ALA A 251 -2.81 -7.00 9.80
C ALA A 251 -3.22 -5.62 10.35
N ILE A 252 -3.90 -5.59 11.50
CA ILE A 252 -4.36 -4.34 12.12
C ILE A 252 -3.17 -3.44 12.48
N LYS A 253 -2.18 -3.96 13.19
CA LYS A 253 -1.03 -3.14 13.64
C LYS A 253 -0.18 -2.64 12.49
N THR A 254 0.02 -3.48 11.46
CA THR A 254 0.79 -3.07 10.30
C THR A 254 0.05 -1.99 9.52
N SER A 255 -1.28 -2.11 9.35
CA SER A 255 -2.07 -1.13 8.61
C SER A 255 -2.03 0.28 9.22
N VAL A 256 -1.87 0.41 10.54
CA VAL A 256 -1.77 1.73 11.22
C VAL A 256 -0.66 2.61 10.63
N TYR A 257 0.42 2.00 10.13
CA TYR A 257 1.52 2.76 9.50
C TYR A 257 1.10 3.50 8.24
N ILE A 258 0.01 3.10 7.57
CA ILE A 258 -0.54 3.79 6.39
C ILE A 258 -0.97 5.22 6.73
N TYR A 259 -1.32 5.51 7.99
CA TYR A 259 -1.62 6.89 8.40
C TYR A 259 -0.43 7.85 8.22
N LEU A 260 0.80 7.34 8.15
CA LEU A 260 1.98 8.16 7.90
C LEU A 260 2.13 8.57 6.43
N VAL A 261 1.45 7.88 5.51
CA VAL A 261 1.56 8.14 4.05
C VAL A 261 1.29 9.61 3.72
N PRO A 262 0.18 10.24 4.14
CA PRO A 262 -0.09 11.65 3.84
C PRO A 262 0.99 12.60 4.37
N VAL A 263 1.52 12.32 5.57
CA VAL A 263 2.59 13.12 6.17
C VAL A 263 3.85 13.04 5.32
N ILE A 264 4.24 11.84 4.88
CA ILE A 264 5.42 11.61 4.05
C ILE A 264 5.21 12.25 2.67
N THR A 265 4.01 12.12 2.11
CA THR A 265 3.67 12.73 0.81
C THR A 265 3.81 14.25 0.87
N VAL A 266 3.28 14.90 1.92
CA VAL A 266 3.43 16.36 2.11
C VAL A 266 4.89 16.78 2.23
N VAL A 267 5.67 16.08 3.05
CA VAL A 267 7.10 16.38 3.21
C VAL A 267 7.85 16.20 1.87
N SER A 268 7.55 15.13 1.15
CA SER A 268 8.16 14.87 -0.16
C SER A 268 7.77 15.92 -1.21
N SER A 269 6.51 16.32 -1.24
CA SER A 269 6.03 17.39 -2.14
C SER A 269 6.67 18.73 -1.81
N ALA A 270 6.83 19.06 -0.53
CA ALA A 270 7.50 20.30 -0.12
C ALA A 270 8.98 20.31 -0.53
N LEU A 271 9.69 19.21 -0.41
CA LEU A 271 11.10 19.09 -0.76
C LEU A 271 11.33 19.04 -2.27
N ILE A 272 10.50 18.32 -3.02
CA ILE A 272 10.68 18.06 -4.46
C ILE A 272 9.98 19.15 -5.29
N LEU A 273 8.75 19.51 -4.93
CA LEU A 273 7.92 20.46 -5.67
C LEU A 273 7.97 21.88 -5.08
N GLN A 274 8.74 22.10 -3.99
CA GLN A 274 8.89 23.40 -3.32
C GLN A 274 7.55 23.96 -2.81
N GLU A 275 6.59 23.10 -2.45
CA GLU A 275 5.30 23.49 -1.91
C GLU A 275 5.43 24.10 -0.51
N ARG A 276 4.66 25.15 -0.22
CA ARG A 276 4.70 25.79 1.11
C ARG A 276 3.97 24.96 2.14
N ILE A 277 4.66 24.62 3.23
CA ILE A 277 4.05 23.96 4.39
C ILE A 277 3.34 25.03 5.24
N THR A 278 2.03 24.90 5.40
CA THR A 278 1.22 25.80 6.23
C THR A 278 1.11 25.28 7.66
N TRP A 279 0.71 26.13 8.59
CA TRP A 279 0.41 25.72 9.98
C TRP A 279 -0.70 24.65 10.07
N VAL A 280 -1.66 24.69 9.15
CA VAL A 280 -2.73 23.68 9.05
C VAL A 280 -2.16 22.30 8.74
N ILE A 281 -1.19 22.22 7.82
CA ILE A 281 -0.48 20.97 7.51
C ILE A 281 0.30 20.46 8.73
N ILE A 282 1.01 21.33 9.45
CA ILE A 282 1.77 20.95 10.64
C ILE A 282 0.84 20.39 11.72
N LEU A 283 -0.28 21.05 11.98
CA LEU A 283 -1.30 20.58 12.92
C LEU A 283 -1.91 19.25 12.46
N GLY A 284 -2.23 19.11 11.18
CA GLY A 284 -2.75 17.89 10.59
C GLY A 284 -1.76 16.72 10.72
N ALA A 285 -0.48 16.94 10.42
CA ALA A 285 0.58 15.96 10.60
C ALA A 285 0.71 15.51 12.05
N PHE A 286 0.68 16.45 12.99
CA PHE A 286 0.72 16.15 14.44
C PHE A 286 -0.46 15.28 14.88
N LEU A 287 -1.70 15.62 14.47
CA LEU A 287 -2.89 14.82 14.80
C LEU A 287 -2.83 13.43 14.16
N THR A 288 -2.33 13.33 12.93
CA THR A 288 -2.17 12.03 12.23
C THR A 288 -1.19 11.13 12.98
N LEU A 289 -0.03 11.67 13.39
CA LEU A 289 0.96 10.93 14.17
C LEU A 289 0.42 10.53 15.56
N LEU A 290 -0.29 11.44 16.23
CA LEU A 290 -0.91 11.17 17.53
C LEU A 290 -1.97 10.07 17.44
N GLY A 291 -2.84 10.15 16.43
CA GLY A 291 -3.87 9.14 16.18
C GLY A 291 -3.28 7.77 15.84
N SER A 292 -2.22 7.72 15.02
CA SER A 292 -1.45 6.51 14.74
C SER A 292 -0.89 5.89 16.02
N TYR A 293 -0.25 6.68 16.87
CA TYR A 293 0.30 6.23 18.14
C TYR A 293 -0.75 5.67 19.10
N ILE A 294 -1.92 6.36 19.21
CA ILE A 294 -3.02 5.89 20.05
C ILE A 294 -3.60 4.58 19.51
N SER A 295 -3.76 4.46 18.19
CA SER A 295 -4.28 3.25 17.52
C SER A 295 -3.42 2.02 17.77
N GLU A 296 -2.10 2.18 17.86
CA GLU A 296 -1.14 1.08 18.02
C GLU A 296 -1.00 0.58 19.45
N ARG A 297 -1.21 1.44 20.46
CA ARG A 297 -0.99 1.10 21.87
C ARG A 297 -1.85 -0.09 22.31
N LYS A 298 -1.18 -1.14 22.79
CA LYS A 298 -1.82 -2.22 23.56
C LYS A 298 -2.30 -1.70 24.93
N ARG A 299 -3.30 -2.39 25.50
CA ARG A 299 -3.62 -2.30 26.93
C ARG A 299 -2.42 -2.73 27.76
#